data_c6b20af901f04cba7ce8bd548ec0de60
#
_entry.id   c6b20af901f04cba7ce8bd548ec0de60
#
_cell.length_a   1.000
_cell.length_b   1.000
_cell.length_c   1.000
_cell.angle_alpha   90.00
_cell.angle_beta   90.00
_cell.angle_gamma   90.00
#
_symmetry.space_group_name_H-M   'P 1'
#
loop_
_entity.id
_entity.type
_entity.pdbx_description
1 polymer ?
#
loop_
_entity_poly.entity_id
_entity_poly.type
_entity_poly.pdbx_seq_one_letter_code
_entity_poly.pdbx_strand_id
1 'polypeptide(L)'
;MIKENMDKQLTHCDEAPFYTLGPLVTDIAPGYDHITSGIGAAMIGWFGCAMLCYVTPKEHLGLPNKEDVKTGIITYKIAAHAADLAKGHPGAQLRDNALSKARFEFRWDDQFNLGLDPDTARSFHDETLPKESAKVAHFCSMCGPKFCSMKISQDVRDYAASLEIDIGKTDTIRMIDTSVNIEQEMAEKSREFRDTGSAIYHRV
;
A
#
# COMPACT_ATOMS: atom_id res chain seq x y z
N MET A 1 20.28 -3.07 -13.04
CA MET A 1 20.97 -4.38 -12.90
C MET A 1 20.05 -5.51 -12.43
N ILE A 2 19.06 -5.32 -11.51
CA ILE A 2 18.16 -6.40 -11.05
C ILE A 2 17.39 -7.04 -12.21
N LYS A 3 16.73 -6.24 -13.05
CA LYS A 3 16.02 -6.73 -14.24
C LYS A 3 16.97 -7.45 -15.20
N GLU A 4 18.11 -6.86 -15.51
CA GLU A 4 19.10 -7.44 -16.40
C GLU A 4 19.60 -8.82 -15.92
N ASN A 5 19.83 -8.96 -14.61
CA ASN A 5 20.26 -10.25 -14.03
C ASN A 5 19.13 -11.29 -14.14
N MET A 6 17.88 -10.89 -13.91
CA MET A 6 16.74 -11.79 -14.06
C MET A 6 16.52 -12.21 -15.53
N ASP A 7 16.61 -11.27 -16.47
CA ASP A 7 16.51 -11.55 -17.90
C ASP A 7 17.58 -12.54 -18.36
N LYS A 8 18.83 -12.37 -17.89
CA LYS A 8 19.93 -13.31 -18.19
C LYS A 8 19.63 -14.70 -17.63
N GLN A 9 19.15 -14.80 -16.40
CA GLN A 9 18.80 -16.07 -15.79
C GLN A 9 17.71 -16.79 -16.60
N LEU A 10 16.63 -16.10 -16.93
CA LEU A 10 15.53 -16.65 -17.74
C LEU A 10 16.03 -17.16 -19.09
N THR A 11 16.88 -16.37 -19.76
CA THR A 11 17.40 -16.71 -21.09
C THR A 11 18.37 -17.90 -21.05
N HIS A 12 19.29 -17.94 -20.10
CA HIS A 12 20.35 -18.94 -20.06
C HIS A 12 19.97 -20.24 -19.35
N CYS A 13 18.92 -20.20 -18.53
CA CYS A 13 18.44 -21.36 -17.78
C CYS A 13 17.07 -21.86 -18.30
N ASP A 14 16.68 -21.51 -19.51
CA ASP A 14 15.43 -21.97 -20.15
C ASP A 14 14.21 -21.79 -19.23
N GLU A 15 14.09 -20.63 -18.58
CA GLU A 15 13.02 -20.27 -17.63
C GLU A 15 12.89 -21.22 -16.42
N ALA A 16 13.95 -21.94 -16.08
CA ALA A 16 13.96 -22.76 -14.86
C ALA A 16 13.61 -21.90 -13.62
N PRO A 17 12.84 -22.44 -12.66
CA PRO A 17 12.46 -21.70 -11.45
C PRO A 17 13.69 -21.16 -10.71
N PHE A 18 13.76 -19.84 -10.56
CA PHE A 18 14.86 -19.16 -9.92
C PHE A 18 14.55 -18.83 -8.46
N TYR A 19 15.46 -19.20 -7.59
CA TYR A 19 15.45 -18.86 -6.16
C TYR A 19 16.55 -17.85 -5.89
N THR A 20 16.23 -16.73 -5.25
CA THR A 20 17.21 -15.71 -4.89
C THR A 20 17.09 -15.25 -3.46
N LEU A 21 18.22 -14.94 -2.83
CA LEU A 21 18.28 -14.07 -1.68
C LEU A 21 18.07 -12.64 -2.19
N GLY A 22 17.07 -11.93 -1.65
CA GLY A 22 16.66 -10.63 -2.19
C GLY A 22 17.81 -9.67 -2.38
N PRO A 23 17.99 -9.11 -3.59
CA PRO A 23 19.12 -8.23 -3.86
C PRO A 23 19.01 -6.94 -3.07
N LEU A 24 20.07 -6.55 -2.36
CA LEU A 24 20.18 -5.23 -1.73
C LEU A 24 20.14 -4.14 -2.80
N VAL A 25 19.24 -3.19 -2.68
CA VAL A 25 19.18 -2.03 -3.58
C VAL A 25 20.14 -0.92 -3.17
N THR A 26 20.60 -0.95 -1.92
CA THR A 26 21.57 -0.02 -1.33
C THR A 26 22.19 -0.62 -0.06
N ASP A 27 23.42 -0.24 0.26
CA ASP A 27 24.14 -0.68 1.46
C ASP A 27 24.10 0.35 2.61
N ILE A 28 23.33 1.42 2.46
CA ILE A 28 23.35 2.56 3.40
C ILE A 28 22.76 2.25 4.77
N ALA A 29 22.05 1.13 4.93
CA ALA A 29 21.22 0.89 6.09
C ALA A 29 21.54 -0.43 6.82
N PRO A 30 22.72 -0.61 7.43
CA PRO A 30 23.01 -1.76 8.29
C PRO A 30 21.95 -1.88 9.41
N GLY A 31 21.46 -3.09 9.65
CA GLY A 31 20.35 -3.35 10.58
C GLY A 31 18.95 -3.24 9.94
N TYR A 32 18.87 -2.80 8.70
CA TYR A 32 17.64 -2.70 7.91
C TYR A 32 17.73 -3.49 6.59
N ASP A 33 18.62 -4.46 6.49
CA ASP A 33 18.83 -5.25 5.29
C ASP A 33 17.58 -5.99 4.82
N HIS A 34 16.69 -6.35 5.74
CA HIS A 34 15.36 -6.91 5.42
C HIS A 34 14.50 -5.93 4.60
N ILE A 35 14.63 -4.62 4.81
CA ILE A 35 13.91 -3.60 4.05
C ILE A 35 14.58 -3.37 2.71
N THR A 36 15.88 -3.11 2.69
CA THR A 36 16.61 -2.79 1.45
C THR A 36 16.62 -3.97 0.48
N SER A 37 16.72 -5.20 0.99
CA SER A 37 16.60 -6.41 0.18
C SER A 37 15.14 -6.75 -0.16
N GLY A 38 14.18 -6.41 0.71
CA GLY A 38 12.76 -6.57 0.43
C GLY A 38 12.30 -5.75 -0.79
N ILE A 39 12.83 -4.52 -0.94
CA ILE A 39 12.61 -3.70 -2.14
C ILE A 39 13.14 -4.42 -3.38
N GLY A 40 14.37 -4.92 -3.33
CA GLY A 40 14.97 -5.66 -4.44
C GLY A 40 14.27 -6.99 -4.71
N ALA A 41 13.77 -7.66 -3.66
CA ALA A 41 12.99 -8.88 -3.78
C ALA A 41 11.66 -8.65 -4.52
N ALA A 42 10.95 -7.56 -4.21
CA ALA A 42 9.75 -7.19 -4.94
C ALA A 42 10.05 -6.93 -6.42
N MET A 43 11.15 -6.23 -6.72
CA MET A 43 11.57 -5.96 -8.09
C MET A 43 11.92 -7.25 -8.85
N ILE A 44 12.77 -8.11 -8.29
CA ILE A 44 13.18 -9.33 -8.98
C ILE A 44 12.03 -10.33 -9.10
N GLY A 45 11.14 -10.38 -8.10
CA GLY A 45 9.91 -11.16 -8.17
C GLY A 45 9.00 -10.70 -9.30
N TRP A 46 8.83 -9.38 -9.48
CA TRP A 46 8.10 -8.81 -10.60
C TRP A 46 8.71 -9.20 -11.96
N PHE A 47 10.04 -9.24 -12.06
CA PHE A 47 10.73 -9.57 -13.30
C PHE A 47 10.80 -11.07 -13.60
N GLY A 48 10.31 -11.96 -12.72
CA GLY A 48 10.18 -13.37 -13.03
C GLY A 48 10.80 -14.35 -12.04
N CYS A 49 11.44 -13.88 -10.95
CA CYS A 49 11.95 -14.76 -9.91
C CYS A 49 10.80 -15.57 -9.28
N ALA A 50 11.00 -16.88 -9.18
CA ALA A 50 9.96 -17.80 -8.71
C ALA A 50 9.91 -17.93 -7.18
N MET A 51 11.01 -17.74 -6.48
CA MET A 51 11.12 -17.95 -5.04
C MET A 51 12.09 -16.96 -4.41
N LEU A 52 11.67 -16.36 -3.28
CA LEU A 52 12.45 -15.38 -2.54
C LEU A 52 12.91 -15.94 -1.20
N CYS A 53 14.20 -15.81 -0.89
CA CYS A 53 14.73 -16.07 0.44
C CYS A 53 14.59 -14.81 1.30
N TYR A 54 14.11 -14.97 2.53
CA TYR A 54 13.99 -13.83 3.44
C TYR A 54 15.36 -13.43 4.04
N VAL A 55 15.45 -12.15 4.40
CA VAL A 55 16.58 -11.54 5.10
C VAL A 55 16.08 -10.98 6.42
N THR A 56 16.87 -11.08 7.47
CA THR A 56 16.53 -10.56 8.79
C THR A 56 17.13 -9.17 9.03
N PRO A 57 16.67 -8.40 10.01
CA PRO A 57 17.29 -7.14 10.42
C PRO A 57 18.77 -7.29 10.82
N LYS A 58 19.17 -8.49 11.27
CA LYS A 58 20.54 -8.79 11.72
C LYS A 58 21.46 -9.36 10.64
N GLU A 59 21.02 -9.35 9.40
CA GLU A 59 21.87 -9.82 8.29
C GLU A 59 23.20 -9.08 8.30
N HIS A 60 24.28 -9.82 8.11
CA HIS A 60 25.67 -9.32 8.17
C HIS A 60 26.14 -8.77 9.53
N LEU A 61 25.29 -8.74 10.58
CA LEU A 61 25.61 -8.16 11.89
C LEU A 61 25.63 -9.18 13.02
N GLY A 62 24.76 -10.19 13.00
CA GLY A 62 24.68 -11.14 14.09
C GLY A 62 23.63 -12.24 13.88
N LEU A 63 23.48 -13.11 14.87
CA LEU A 63 22.49 -14.19 14.82
C LEU A 63 21.10 -13.65 15.11
N PRO A 64 20.09 -13.94 14.25
CA PRO A 64 18.73 -13.51 14.47
C PRO A 64 18.05 -14.29 15.58
N ASN A 65 17.21 -13.61 16.34
CA ASN A 65 16.25 -14.22 17.26
C ASN A 65 14.91 -14.47 16.56
N LYS A 66 13.92 -15.01 17.30
CA LYS A 66 12.61 -15.33 16.76
C LYS A 66 11.89 -14.11 16.15
N GLU A 67 11.98 -12.96 16.79
CA GLU A 67 11.33 -11.73 16.34
C GLU A 67 12.00 -11.17 15.07
N ASP A 68 13.33 -11.27 15.00
CA ASP A 68 14.07 -10.91 13.79
C ASP A 68 13.66 -11.76 12.59
N VAL A 69 13.48 -13.08 12.83
CA VAL A 69 13.00 -14.02 11.79
C VAL A 69 11.58 -13.70 11.38
N LYS A 70 10.67 -13.43 12.33
CA LYS A 70 9.30 -13.00 12.06
C LYS A 70 9.29 -11.74 11.19
N THR A 71 10.06 -10.74 11.58
CA THR A 71 10.18 -9.47 10.83
C THR A 71 10.65 -9.70 9.38
N GLY A 72 11.69 -10.51 9.21
CA GLY A 72 12.20 -10.88 7.88
C GLY A 72 11.14 -11.58 7.02
N ILE A 73 10.47 -12.59 7.58
CA ILE A 73 9.42 -13.33 6.86
C ILE A 73 8.26 -12.43 6.46
N ILE A 74 7.77 -11.57 7.35
CA ILE A 74 6.67 -10.64 7.04
C ILE A 74 7.09 -9.67 5.94
N THR A 75 8.30 -9.10 6.01
CA THR A 75 8.83 -8.21 4.98
C THR A 75 8.84 -8.89 3.61
N TYR A 76 9.30 -10.15 3.55
CA TYR A 76 9.37 -10.88 2.29
C TYR A 76 8.01 -11.37 1.77
N LYS A 77 7.06 -11.63 2.64
CA LYS A 77 5.65 -11.84 2.23
C LYS A 77 5.06 -10.58 1.60
N ILE A 78 5.37 -9.40 2.14
CA ILE A 78 4.96 -8.11 1.55
C ILE A 78 5.61 -7.94 0.17
N ALA A 79 6.92 -8.19 0.06
CA ALA A 79 7.65 -8.09 -1.20
C ALA A 79 7.09 -9.03 -2.29
N ALA A 80 6.83 -10.29 -1.93
CA ALA A 80 6.25 -11.29 -2.83
C ALA A 80 4.84 -10.89 -3.28
N HIS A 81 4.00 -10.44 -2.35
CA HIS A 81 2.65 -9.98 -2.67
C HIS A 81 2.67 -8.75 -3.60
N ALA A 82 3.55 -7.78 -3.35
CA ALA A 82 3.74 -6.63 -4.23
C ALA A 82 4.17 -7.05 -5.65
N ALA A 83 5.06 -8.06 -5.75
CA ALA A 83 5.46 -8.61 -7.03
C ALA A 83 4.29 -9.29 -7.77
N ASP A 84 3.44 -10.03 -7.05
CA ASP A 84 2.27 -10.69 -7.63
C ASP A 84 1.23 -9.69 -8.14
N LEU A 85 1.00 -8.61 -7.41
CA LEU A 85 0.18 -7.49 -7.87
C LEU A 85 0.75 -6.86 -9.14
N ALA A 86 2.05 -6.57 -9.15
CA ALA A 86 2.73 -5.95 -10.30
C ALA A 86 2.72 -6.83 -11.55
N LYS A 87 2.78 -8.16 -11.39
CA LYS A 87 2.63 -9.13 -12.49
C LYS A 87 1.19 -9.31 -12.97
N GLY A 88 0.20 -8.80 -12.24
CA GLY A 88 -1.21 -9.07 -12.51
C GLY A 88 -1.60 -10.53 -12.22
N HIS A 89 -0.98 -11.16 -11.22
CA HIS A 89 -1.28 -12.55 -10.86
C HIS A 89 -2.77 -12.70 -10.50
N PRO A 90 -3.48 -13.68 -11.08
CA PRO A 90 -4.90 -13.90 -10.80
C PRO A 90 -5.16 -14.08 -9.31
N GLY A 91 -6.09 -13.31 -8.76
CA GLY A 91 -6.48 -13.39 -7.36
C GLY A 91 -5.60 -12.60 -6.37
N ALA A 92 -4.43 -12.09 -6.76
CA ALA A 92 -3.57 -11.31 -5.87
C ALA A 92 -4.31 -10.10 -5.25
N GLN A 93 -5.10 -9.39 -6.05
CA GLN A 93 -5.87 -8.21 -5.63
C GLN A 93 -7.05 -8.51 -4.68
N LEU A 94 -7.52 -9.76 -4.61
CA LEU A 94 -8.73 -10.10 -3.85
C LEU A 94 -8.59 -9.80 -2.35
N ARG A 95 -7.44 -10.15 -1.78
CA ARG A 95 -7.16 -9.91 -0.36
C ARG A 95 -7.02 -8.43 -0.04
N ASP A 96 -6.35 -7.66 -0.91
CA ASP A 96 -6.22 -6.22 -0.76
C ASP A 96 -7.59 -5.52 -0.84
N ASN A 97 -8.43 -5.92 -1.77
CA ASN A 97 -9.78 -5.39 -1.89
C ASN A 97 -10.62 -5.66 -0.65
N ALA A 98 -10.55 -6.90 -0.12
CA ALA A 98 -11.27 -7.27 1.09
C ALA A 98 -10.77 -6.48 2.31
N LEU A 99 -9.45 -6.34 2.47
CA LEU A 99 -8.85 -5.59 3.57
C LEU A 99 -9.14 -4.09 3.44
N SER A 100 -9.07 -3.53 2.24
CA SER A 100 -9.40 -2.12 1.97
C SER A 100 -10.85 -1.82 2.32
N LYS A 101 -11.78 -2.73 1.98
CA LYS A 101 -13.19 -2.61 2.36
C LYS A 101 -13.36 -2.68 3.88
N ALA A 102 -12.73 -3.65 4.55
CA ALA A 102 -12.77 -3.78 6.00
C ALA A 102 -12.23 -2.53 6.70
N ARG A 103 -11.13 -1.95 6.17
CA ARG A 103 -10.53 -0.71 6.68
C ARG A 103 -11.47 0.48 6.52
N PHE A 104 -12.09 0.64 5.37
CA PHE A 104 -13.02 1.73 5.11
C PHE A 104 -14.25 1.66 6.02
N GLU A 105 -14.74 0.45 6.30
CA GLU A 105 -15.90 0.18 7.15
C GLU A 105 -15.55 0.12 8.66
N PHE A 106 -14.30 0.35 9.05
CA PHE A 106 -13.81 0.23 10.43
C PHE A 106 -14.08 -1.14 11.07
N ARG A 107 -14.06 -2.20 10.27
CA ARG A 107 -14.16 -3.58 10.76
C ARG A 107 -12.76 -4.06 11.18
N TRP A 108 -12.36 -3.68 12.41
CA TRP A 108 -11.00 -3.84 12.91
C TRP A 108 -10.55 -5.30 12.93
N ASP A 109 -11.37 -6.21 13.43
CA ASP A 109 -11.03 -7.63 13.48
C ASP A 109 -10.79 -8.22 12.09
N ASP A 110 -11.60 -7.84 11.11
CA ASP A 110 -11.41 -8.25 9.71
C ASP A 110 -10.14 -7.67 9.13
N GLN A 111 -9.81 -6.39 9.43
CA GLN A 111 -8.54 -5.80 9.01
C GLN A 111 -7.35 -6.59 9.55
N PHE A 112 -7.36 -6.94 10.84
CA PHE A 112 -6.25 -7.66 11.45
C PHE A 112 -6.15 -9.07 10.86
N ASN A 113 -7.25 -9.81 10.79
CA ASN A 113 -7.29 -11.19 10.30
C ASN A 113 -6.95 -11.31 8.80
N LEU A 114 -7.25 -10.30 7.99
CA LEU A 114 -6.84 -10.22 6.59
C LEU A 114 -5.39 -9.76 6.43
N GLY A 115 -4.79 -9.17 7.46
CA GLY A 115 -3.39 -8.74 7.46
C GLY A 115 -2.39 -9.89 7.48
N LEU A 116 -1.15 -9.63 7.11
CA LEU A 116 -0.07 -10.64 7.16
C LEU A 116 0.44 -10.89 8.58
N ASP A 117 0.29 -9.92 9.48
CA ASP A 117 0.66 -10.01 10.90
C ASP A 117 -0.47 -9.43 11.76
N PRO A 118 -1.51 -10.22 12.02
CA PRO A 118 -2.68 -9.78 12.78
C PRO A 118 -2.34 -9.39 14.22
N ASP A 119 -1.41 -10.10 14.85
CA ASP A 119 -1.03 -9.87 16.26
C ASP A 119 -0.35 -8.49 16.42
N THR A 120 0.60 -8.17 15.55
CA THR A 120 1.27 -6.87 15.58
C THR A 120 0.29 -5.74 15.25
N ALA A 121 -0.59 -5.93 14.24
CA ALA A 121 -1.58 -4.94 13.88
C ALA A 121 -2.55 -4.65 15.03
N ARG A 122 -3.04 -5.69 15.70
CA ARG A 122 -3.90 -5.56 16.89
C ARG A 122 -3.18 -4.88 18.05
N SER A 123 -1.94 -5.28 18.33
CA SER A 123 -1.14 -4.70 19.42
C SER A 123 -0.96 -3.19 19.23
N PHE A 124 -0.61 -2.75 18.02
CA PHE A 124 -0.43 -1.32 17.71
C PHE A 124 -1.73 -0.54 17.79
N HIS A 125 -2.83 -1.13 17.35
CA HIS A 125 -4.14 -0.48 17.43
C HIS A 125 -4.58 -0.30 18.88
N ASP A 126 -4.41 -1.33 19.71
CA ASP A 126 -4.91 -1.37 21.08
C ASP A 126 -4.02 -0.60 22.07
N GLU A 127 -2.74 -0.38 21.73
CA GLU A 127 -1.74 0.26 22.62
C GLU A 127 -2.22 1.61 23.18
N THR A 128 -2.89 2.40 22.37
CA THR A 128 -3.35 3.74 22.73
C THR A 128 -4.86 3.83 22.99
N LEU A 129 -5.57 2.70 22.96
CA LEU A 129 -7.01 2.60 23.16
C LEU A 129 -7.34 1.71 24.37
N PRO A 130 -7.13 2.19 25.60
CA PRO A 130 -7.21 1.34 26.80
C PRO A 130 -8.64 0.87 27.13
N LYS A 131 -9.67 1.50 26.56
CA LYS A 131 -11.07 1.12 26.80
C LYS A 131 -11.56 0.21 25.67
N GLU A 132 -12.19 -0.92 26.01
CA GLU A 132 -12.74 -1.88 25.04
C GLU A 132 -13.71 -1.22 24.05
N SER A 133 -14.55 -0.29 24.50
CA SER A 133 -15.47 0.44 23.63
C SER A 133 -14.75 1.33 22.60
N ALA A 134 -13.52 1.77 22.88
CA ALA A 134 -12.74 2.56 21.95
C ALA A 134 -12.07 1.70 20.86
N LYS A 135 -11.81 0.42 21.14
CA LYS A 135 -11.18 -0.52 20.19
C LYS A 135 -12.07 -0.86 19.00
N VAL A 136 -13.39 -0.71 19.14
CA VAL A 136 -14.36 -0.92 18.05
C VAL A 136 -14.86 0.39 17.45
N ALA A 137 -14.28 1.53 17.82
CA ALA A 137 -14.71 2.84 17.35
C ALA A 137 -14.39 3.05 15.86
N HIS A 138 -15.18 3.88 15.19
CA HIS A 138 -15.01 4.26 13.79
C HIS A 138 -13.92 5.32 13.59
N PHE A 139 -12.81 5.19 14.27
CA PHE A 139 -11.58 5.98 14.13
C PHE A 139 -10.42 5.26 14.83
N CYS A 140 -9.18 5.60 14.52
CA CYS A 140 -8.02 5.18 15.28
C CYS A 140 -7.42 6.37 16.06
N SER A 141 -6.51 6.10 16.98
CA SER A 141 -5.85 7.13 17.80
C SER A 141 -5.02 8.14 16.98
N MET A 142 -4.56 7.77 15.77
CA MET A 142 -3.76 8.65 14.91
C MET A 142 -4.53 9.91 14.50
N CYS A 143 -5.74 9.75 13.96
CA CYS A 143 -6.56 10.87 13.48
C CYS A 143 -7.62 11.31 14.49
N GLY A 144 -8.00 10.43 15.41
CA GLY A 144 -9.14 10.66 16.30
C GLY A 144 -10.48 10.78 15.54
N PRO A 145 -11.57 11.09 16.27
CA PRO A 145 -12.92 11.07 15.67
C PRO A 145 -13.21 12.22 14.71
N LYS A 146 -12.44 13.32 14.76
CA LYS A 146 -12.74 14.56 14.02
C LYS A 146 -11.95 14.73 12.73
N PHE A 147 -10.82 14.03 12.57
CA PHE A 147 -9.90 14.24 11.44
C PHE A 147 -9.68 12.98 10.59
N CYS A 148 -10.41 11.91 10.84
CA CYS A 148 -10.34 10.70 10.03
C CYS A 148 -11.07 10.91 8.70
N SER A 149 -10.33 10.92 7.59
CA SER A 149 -10.91 11.11 6.25
C SER A 149 -11.92 10.04 5.87
N MET A 150 -11.72 8.79 6.31
CA MET A 150 -12.68 7.71 6.09
C MET A 150 -14.00 7.95 6.83
N LYS A 151 -13.91 8.38 8.11
CA LYS A 151 -15.10 8.74 8.92
C LYS A 151 -15.85 9.90 8.30
N ILE A 152 -15.15 10.97 7.93
CA ILE A 152 -15.74 12.13 7.27
C ILE A 152 -16.43 11.72 5.96
N SER A 153 -15.79 10.87 5.16
CA SER A 153 -16.37 10.38 3.90
C SER A 153 -17.66 9.57 4.12
N GLN A 154 -17.69 8.75 5.18
CA GLN A 154 -18.90 8.03 5.56
C GLN A 154 -20.00 8.99 6.01
N ASP A 155 -19.69 9.92 6.90
CA ASP A 155 -20.65 10.90 7.40
C ASP A 155 -21.27 11.74 6.27
N VAL A 156 -20.46 12.13 5.28
CA VAL A 156 -20.96 12.84 4.08
C VAL A 156 -21.89 11.96 3.25
N ARG A 157 -21.57 10.68 3.07
CA ARG A 157 -22.42 9.73 2.34
C ARG A 157 -23.74 9.49 3.07
N ASP A 158 -23.68 9.27 4.39
CA ASP A 158 -24.87 9.06 5.22
C ASP A 158 -25.76 10.30 5.23
N TYR A 159 -25.18 11.49 5.33
CA TYR A 159 -25.91 12.74 5.22
C TYR A 159 -26.57 12.90 3.84
N ALA A 160 -25.85 12.65 2.75
CA ALA A 160 -26.41 12.71 1.40
C ALA A 160 -27.56 11.71 1.21
N ALA A 161 -27.45 10.50 1.75
CA ALA A 161 -28.52 9.50 1.74
C ALA A 161 -29.73 9.95 2.57
N SER A 162 -29.52 10.63 3.71
CA SER A 162 -30.59 11.12 4.58
C SER A 162 -31.41 12.26 3.96
N LEU A 163 -30.83 12.98 3.00
CA LEU A 163 -31.54 14.08 2.31
C LEU A 163 -32.54 13.60 1.25
N GLU A 164 -32.72 12.26 1.09
CA GLU A 164 -33.57 11.66 0.03
C GLU A 164 -33.34 12.31 -1.34
N ILE A 165 -32.09 12.65 -1.65
CA ILE A 165 -31.74 13.15 -2.97
C ILE A 165 -31.92 11.99 -3.94
N ASP A 166 -33.13 11.89 -4.47
CA ASP A 166 -33.49 11.02 -5.57
C ASP A 166 -32.79 11.55 -6.83
N ILE A 167 -31.56 11.07 -7.04
CA ILE A 167 -30.73 11.42 -8.19
C ILE A 167 -31.48 11.12 -9.51
N GLY A 168 -32.57 10.34 -9.46
CA GLY A 168 -33.43 10.02 -10.60
C GLY A 168 -34.52 11.03 -10.91
N LYS A 169 -34.79 12.05 -10.06
CA LYS A 169 -35.88 13.01 -10.23
C LYS A 169 -35.45 14.47 -10.41
N THR A 170 -34.19 14.79 -10.27
CA THR A 170 -33.73 16.15 -10.57
C THR A 170 -33.18 16.22 -11.99
N ASP A 171 -34.07 16.56 -12.93
CA ASP A 171 -33.71 17.08 -14.27
C ASP A 171 -32.82 18.35 -14.22
N THR A 172 -32.28 18.68 -13.07
CA THR A 172 -31.51 19.93 -12.83
C THR A 172 -30.14 19.72 -12.19
N ILE A 173 -29.71 18.52 -11.90
CA ILE A 173 -28.28 18.28 -11.83
C ILE A 173 -27.83 18.12 -13.28
N ARG A 174 -27.52 19.24 -13.93
CA ARG A 174 -26.60 19.18 -15.08
C ARG A 174 -25.47 18.28 -14.64
N MET A 175 -25.42 17.07 -15.22
CA MET A 175 -24.17 16.33 -15.25
C MET A 175 -23.15 17.36 -15.71
N ILE A 176 -22.28 17.77 -14.80
CA ILE A 176 -21.06 18.42 -15.22
C ILE A 176 -20.45 17.35 -16.09
N ASP A 177 -20.47 17.61 -17.39
CA ASP A 177 -19.82 16.74 -18.37
C ASP A 177 -18.32 16.80 -18.06
N THR A 178 -17.91 15.95 -17.13
CA THR A 178 -16.54 15.88 -16.65
C THR A 178 -15.61 15.36 -17.73
N SER A 179 -16.13 14.83 -18.83
CA SER A 179 -15.33 14.25 -19.90
C SER A 179 -14.74 15.31 -20.84
N VAL A 180 -15.42 16.45 -21.01
CA VAL A 180 -14.98 17.48 -21.97
C VAL A 180 -14.07 18.53 -21.31
N ASN A 181 -14.15 18.69 -19.98
CA ASN A 181 -13.50 19.82 -19.31
C ASN A 181 -12.16 19.46 -18.65
N ILE A 182 -11.95 18.22 -18.24
CA ILE A 182 -10.76 17.81 -17.48
C ILE A 182 -9.48 17.98 -18.30
N GLU A 183 -9.47 17.55 -19.56
CA GLU A 183 -8.29 17.70 -20.42
C GLU A 183 -8.00 19.15 -20.75
N GLN A 184 -9.04 19.98 -20.96
CA GLN A 184 -8.89 21.40 -21.21
C GLN A 184 -8.41 22.16 -19.97
N GLU A 185 -9.00 21.89 -18.81
CA GLU A 185 -8.59 22.49 -17.54
C GLU A 185 -7.20 22.07 -17.11
N MET A 186 -6.82 20.80 -17.31
CA MET A 186 -5.46 20.34 -17.07
C MET A 186 -4.45 20.96 -18.03
N ALA A 187 -4.81 21.14 -19.29
CA ALA A 187 -3.95 21.80 -20.27
C ALA A 187 -3.79 23.31 -19.97
N GLU A 188 -4.84 23.93 -19.44
CA GLU A 188 -4.83 25.34 -19.02
C GLU A 188 -3.98 25.53 -17.76
N LYS A 189 -4.17 24.72 -16.74
CA LYS A 189 -3.33 24.70 -15.52
C LYS A 189 -1.87 24.36 -15.81
N SER A 190 -1.63 23.47 -16.74
CA SER A 190 -0.27 23.12 -17.20
C SER A 190 0.41 24.27 -17.97
N ARG A 191 -0.36 25.09 -18.68
CA ARG A 191 0.14 26.33 -19.30
C ARG A 191 0.44 27.39 -18.24
N GLU A 192 -0.52 27.66 -17.35
CA GLU A 192 -0.36 28.60 -16.24
C GLU A 192 0.89 28.27 -15.40
N PHE A 193 1.11 26.99 -15.07
CA PHE A 193 2.29 26.55 -14.36
C PHE A 193 3.61 26.84 -15.12
N ARG A 194 3.63 26.61 -16.43
CA ARG A 194 4.82 26.93 -17.26
C ARG A 194 5.07 28.42 -17.37
N ASP A 195 4.01 29.21 -17.54
CA ASP A 195 4.09 30.67 -17.70
C ASP A 195 4.51 31.36 -16.39
N THR A 196 4.21 30.74 -15.24
CA THR A 196 4.67 31.18 -13.91
C THR A 196 6.07 30.70 -13.52
N GLY A 197 6.82 30.13 -14.46
CA GLY A 197 8.22 29.73 -14.27
C GLY A 197 8.45 28.33 -13.75
N SER A 198 7.43 27.45 -13.78
CA SER A 198 7.51 26.03 -13.37
C SER A 198 8.02 25.81 -11.93
N ALA A 199 7.77 26.75 -11.02
CA ALA A 199 8.17 26.66 -9.63
C ALA A 199 6.96 26.35 -8.75
N ILE A 200 7.07 25.30 -7.91
CA ILE A 200 6.03 24.93 -6.94
C ILE A 200 6.04 25.89 -5.73
N TYR A 201 7.17 26.53 -5.47
CA TYR A 201 7.32 27.50 -4.39
C TYR A 201 7.86 28.81 -4.92
N HIS A 202 7.14 29.91 -4.70
CA HIS A 202 7.64 31.24 -4.94
C HIS A 202 8.22 31.79 -3.61
N ARG A 203 9.43 32.36 -3.66
CA ARG A 203 9.93 33.12 -2.49
C ARG A 203 9.03 34.33 -2.30
N VAL A 204 8.46 34.43 -1.10
CA VAL A 204 7.76 35.64 -0.62
C VAL A 204 8.80 36.69 -0.34
#